data_73d86ba786c2a261422b117194aa3a63
#
_entry.id   73d86ba786c2a261422b117194aa3a63
#
_cell.length_a   1.000
_cell.length_b   1.000
_cell.length_c   1.000
_cell.angle_alpha   90.00
_cell.angle_beta   90.00
_cell.angle_gamma   90.00
#
_symmetry.space_group_name_H-M   'P 1'
#
loop_
_entity.id
_entity.type
_entity.pdbx_description
1 polymer ?
#
loop_
_entity_poly.entity_id
_entity_poly.type
_entity_poly.pdbx_seq_one_letter_code
_entity_poly.pdbx_strand_id
1 'polypeptide(L)'
;MKDDTVYLKHIYECIRRIQENITGGRDKFMASHTLQDAVLRNLQTMTEATQRLSERLKSTHPEIEWARIVAFRNVLVHNYLGVDMDSIWEVLKRDVPALKQTVLSMLKEITK
;
A
#
# COMPACT_ATOMS: atom_id res chain seq x y z
N MET A 1 -17.13 7.38 8.46
CA MET A 1 -16.47 7.27 9.76
C MET A 1 -15.26 8.16 9.81
N LYS A 2 -15.17 8.90 10.90
CA LYS A 2 -14.08 9.83 11.11
C LYS A 2 -12.71 9.16 11.05
N ASP A 3 -12.62 7.99 11.69
CA ASP A 3 -11.37 7.24 11.72
C ASP A 3 -10.98 6.71 10.35
N ASP A 4 -11.95 6.29 9.56
CA ASP A 4 -11.69 5.81 8.20
C ASP A 4 -11.04 6.89 7.34
N THR A 5 -11.53 8.14 7.46
CA THR A 5 -10.96 9.24 6.68
C THR A 5 -9.49 9.45 6.99
N VAL A 6 -9.11 9.41 8.27
CA VAL A 6 -7.72 9.58 8.69
C VAL A 6 -6.84 8.49 8.06
N TYR A 7 -7.27 7.24 8.17
CA TYR A 7 -6.48 6.13 7.63
C TYR A 7 -6.42 6.13 6.11
N LEU A 8 -7.51 6.50 5.45
CA LEU A 8 -7.52 6.59 3.98
C LEU A 8 -6.54 7.66 3.49
N LYS A 9 -6.50 8.80 4.15
CA LYS A 9 -5.56 9.87 3.78
C LYS A 9 -4.12 9.43 4.01
N HIS A 10 -3.88 8.69 5.08
CA HIS A 10 -2.55 8.16 5.36
C HIS A 10 -2.12 7.14 4.30
N ILE A 11 -3.04 6.23 3.92
CA ILE A 11 -2.78 5.25 2.87
C ILE A 11 -2.44 5.96 1.56
N TYR A 12 -3.23 6.97 1.22
CA TYR A 12 -3.00 7.74 -0.01
C TYR A 12 -1.63 8.40 0.00
N GLU A 13 -1.23 8.97 1.13
CA GLU A 13 0.09 9.61 1.25
C GLU A 13 1.22 8.59 1.11
N CYS A 14 1.08 7.41 1.69
CA CYS A 14 2.06 6.33 1.51
C CYS A 14 2.18 5.94 0.04
N ILE A 15 1.05 5.81 -0.66
CA ILE A 15 1.04 5.48 -2.08
C ILE A 15 1.76 6.57 -2.89
N ARG A 16 1.47 7.82 -2.59
CA ARG A 16 2.12 8.95 -3.26
C ARG A 16 3.63 8.88 -3.11
N ARG A 17 4.11 8.62 -1.90
CA ARG A 17 5.55 8.51 -1.63
C ARG A 17 6.18 7.33 -2.35
N ILE A 18 5.48 6.20 -2.37
CA ILE A 18 5.94 5.02 -3.09
C ILE A 18 6.10 5.36 -4.57
N GLN A 19 5.09 5.94 -5.18
CA GLN A 19 5.11 6.26 -6.60
C GLN A 19 6.19 7.28 -6.93
N GLU A 20 6.43 8.24 -6.03
CA GLU A 20 7.52 9.20 -6.17
C GLU A 20 8.88 8.50 -6.15
N ASN A 21 9.06 7.52 -5.24
CA ASN A 21 10.33 6.82 -5.10
C ASN A 21 10.64 5.90 -6.29
N ILE A 22 9.67 5.52 -7.09
CA ILE A 22 9.90 4.62 -8.22
C ILE A 22 9.82 5.32 -9.58
N THR A 23 9.80 6.65 -9.59
CA THR A 23 9.75 7.40 -10.86
C THR A 23 10.94 7.17 -11.75
N GLY A 24 12.09 6.77 -11.19
CA GLY A 24 13.28 6.46 -11.95
C GLY A 24 13.27 5.11 -12.67
N GLY A 25 12.23 4.31 -12.44
CA GLY A 25 12.05 3.03 -13.09
C GLY A 25 12.67 1.86 -12.33
N ARG A 26 12.48 0.67 -12.90
CA ARG A 26 12.85 -0.59 -12.27
C ARG A 26 14.34 -0.70 -11.97
N ASP A 27 15.18 -0.38 -12.97
CA ASP A 27 16.62 -0.55 -12.81
C ASP A 27 17.17 0.33 -11.69
N LYS A 28 16.69 1.56 -11.61
CA LYS A 28 17.11 2.48 -10.55
C LYS A 28 16.66 1.98 -9.18
N PHE A 29 15.43 1.47 -9.09
CA PHE A 29 14.91 0.92 -7.85
C PHE A 29 15.74 -0.30 -7.41
N MET A 30 16.05 -1.20 -8.35
CA MET A 30 16.81 -2.42 -8.05
C MET A 30 18.24 -2.12 -7.64
N ALA A 31 18.79 -0.99 -8.06
CA ALA A 31 20.18 -0.61 -7.77
C ALA A 31 20.31 0.23 -6.49
N SER A 32 19.22 0.60 -5.84
CA SER A 32 19.27 1.56 -4.72
C SER A 32 18.65 0.98 -3.44
N HIS A 33 19.49 0.70 -2.46
CA HIS A 33 19.02 0.29 -1.13
C HIS A 33 18.16 1.39 -0.50
N THR A 34 18.52 2.66 -0.72
CA THR A 34 17.77 3.79 -0.17
C THR A 34 16.33 3.79 -0.67
N LEU A 35 16.15 3.61 -1.98
CA LEU A 35 14.80 3.56 -2.56
C LEU A 35 14.04 2.34 -2.08
N GLN A 36 14.70 1.18 -2.02
CA GLN A 36 14.08 -0.05 -1.54
C GLN A 36 13.60 0.10 -0.10
N ASP A 37 14.47 0.64 0.77
CA ASP A 37 14.12 0.82 2.19
C ASP A 37 12.95 1.79 2.35
N ALA A 38 12.94 2.89 1.59
CA ALA A 38 11.85 3.86 1.65
C ALA A 38 10.54 3.24 1.20
N VAL A 39 10.57 2.47 0.12
CA VAL A 39 9.37 1.80 -0.42
C VAL A 39 8.86 0.75 0.57
N LEU A 40 9.75 -0.09 1.11
CA LEU A 40 9.36 -1.13 2.07
C LEU A 40 8.73 -0.52 3.32
N ARG A 41 9.29 0.58 3.82
CA ARG A 41 8.72 1.26 4.98
C ARG A 41 7.31 1.79 4.69
N ASN A 42 7.14 2.41 3.53
CA ASN A 42 5.82 2.94 3.15
C ASN A 42 4.81 1.82 2.88
N LEU A 43 5.25 0.70 2.29
CA LEU A 43 4.38 -0.48 2.13
C LEU A 43 3.93 -1.01 3.48
N GLN A 44 4.84 -1.11 4.44
CA GLN A 44 4.51 -1.60 5.77
C GLN A 44 3.48 -0.70 6.44
N THR A 45 3.73 0.61 6.50
CA THR A 45 2.80 1.53 7.17
C THR A 45 1.47 1.61 6.43
N MET A 46 1.49 1.54 5.11
CA MET A 46 0.27 1.52 4.29
C MET A 46 -0.59 0.29 4.61
N THR A 47 0.02 -0.88 4.63
CA THR A 47 -0.72 -2.12 4.90
C THR A 47 -1.25 -2.16 6.32
N GLU A 48 -0.51 -1.61 7.28
CA GLU A 48 -0.99 -1.50 8.66
C GLU A 48 -2.21 -0.59 8.75
N ALA A 49 -2.19 0.51 8.00
CA ALA A 49 -3.33 1.43 7.97
C ALA A 49 -4.57 0.79 7.36
N THR A 50 -4.42 -0.08 6.35
CA THR A 50 -5.59 -0.78 5.79
C THR A 50 -6.27 -1.66 6.80
N GLN A 51 -5.53 -2.21 7.75
CA GLN A 51 -6.11 -3.05 8.81
C GLN A 51 -6.96 -2.23 9.78
N ARG A 52 -6.73 -0.92 9.83
CA ARG A 52 -7.48 -0.02 10.70
C ARG A 52 -8.76 0.50 10.08
N LEU A 53 -8.96 0.27 8.77
CA LEU A 53 -10.21 0.64 8.11
C LEU A 53 -11.34 -0.24 8.66
N SER A 54 -12.53 0.35 8.77
CA SER A 54 -13.69 -0.39 9.27
C SER A 54 -14.04 -1.55 8.35
N GLU A 55 -14.52 -2.65 8.93
CA GLU A 55 -14.99 -3.80 8.16
C GLU A 55 -16.16 -3.40 7.26
N ARG A 56 -17.00 -2.49 7.74
CA ARG A 56 -18.12 -1.98 6.95
C ARG A 56 -17.64 -1.35 5.65
N LEU A 57 -16.63 -0.50 5.71
CA LEU A 57 -16.09 0.16 4.52
C LEU A 57 -15.43 -0.86 3.58
N LYS A 58 -14.61 -1.76 4.13
CA LYS A 58 -13.93 -2.77 3.31
C LYS A 58 -14.91 -3.70 2.61
N SER A 59 -16.02 -4.02 3.25
CA SER A 59 -17.02 -4.93 2.67
C SER A 59 -17.69 -4.34 1.43
N THR A 60 -17.69 -3.02 1.27
CA THR A 60 -18.25 -2.39 0.07
C THR A 60 -17.28 -2.39 -1.11
N HIS A 61 -16.05 -2.86 -0.89
CA HIS A 61 -15.02 -2.90 -1.94
C HIS A 61 -14.37 -4.28 -2.02
N PRO A 62 -15.14 -5.31 -2.44
CA PRO A 62 -14.62 -6.68 -2.51
C PRO A 62 -13.61 -6.90 -3.64
N GLU A 63 -13.43 -5.93 -4.53
CA GLU A 63 -12.42 -6.00 -5.58
C GLU A 63 -11.00 -6.04 -4.99
N ILE A 64 -10.83 -5.57 -3.76
CA ILE A 64 -9.56 -5.68 -3.05
C ILE A 64 -9.61 -6.91 -2.14
N GLU A 65 -8.59 -7.76 -2.25
CA GLU A 65 -8.45 -8.92 -1.38
C GLU A 65 -7.76 -8.49 -0.08
N TRP A 66 -8.55 -7.99 0.85
CA TRP A 66 -8.03 -7.39 2.09
C TRP A 66 -7.19 -8.37 2.91
N ALA A 67 -7.57 -9.65 2.91
CA ALA A 67 -6.79 -10.68 3.62
C ALA A 67 -5.38 -10.85 3.04
N ARG A 68 -5.22 -10.65 1.73
CA ARG A 68 -3.90 -10.72 1.10
C ARG A 68 -3.01 -9.56 1.55
N ILE A 69 -3.60 -8.40 1.80
CA ILE A 69 -2.84 -7.25 2.31
C ILE A 69 -2.31 -7.56 3.72
N VAL A 70 -3.14 -8.20 4.56
CA VAL A 70 -2.71 -8.62 5.90
C VAL A 70 -1.56 -9.62 5.80
N ALA A 71 -1.68 -10.60 4.91
CA ALA A 71 -0.62 -11.60 4.72
C ALA A 71 0.68 -10.95 4.23
N PHE A 72 0.57 -10.00 3.32
CA PHE A 72 1.73 -9.27 2.80
C PHE A 72 2.40 -8.45 3.90
N ARG A 73 1.62 -7.77 4.73
CA ARG A 73 2.16 -7.03 5.87
C ARG A 73 2.95 -7.96 6.80
N ASN A 74 2.43 -9.16 7.04
CA ASN A 74 3.12 -10.11 7.90
C ASN A 74 4.46 -10.55 7.31
N VAL A 75 4.53 -10.72 5.99
CA VAL A 75 5.81 -11.01 5.31
C VAL A 75 6.79 -9.86 5.51
N LEU A 76 6.34 -8.63 5.32
CA LEU A 76 7.21 -7.45 5.47
C LEU A 76 7.78 -7.32 6.89
N VAL A 77 6.98 -7.66 7.91
CA VAL A 77 7.38 -7.51 9.30
C VAL A 77 8.21 -8.69 9.79
N HIS A 78 7.79 -9.91 9.46
CA HIS A 78 8.37 -11.12 10.06
C HIS A 78 9.38 -11.83 9.18
N ASN A 79 9.43 -11.52 7.90
CA ASN A 79 10.36 -12.17 6.97
C ASN A 79 11.07 -11.14 6.10
N TYR A 80 11.51 -10.06 6.71
CA TYR A 80 12.09 -8.92 6.01
C TYR A 80 13.28 -9.31 5.14
N LEU A 81 14.19 -10.15 5.69
CA LEU A 81 15.41 -10.54 4.98
C LEU A 81 15.13 -11.48 3.80
N GLY A 82 13.97 -12.13 3.81
CA GLY A 82 13.58 -13.03 2.73
C GLY A 82 12.72 -12.37 1.64
N VAL A 83 12.52 -11.06 1.74
CA VAL A 83 11.68 -10.35 0.76
C VAL A 83 12.42 -10.24 -0.57
N ASP A 84 11.73 -10.68 -1.62
CA ASP A 84 12.25 -10.65 -2.99
C ASP A 84 11.85 -9.33 -3.68
N MET A 85 12.85 -8.55 -4.08
CA MET A 85 12.60 -7.24 -4.69
C MET A 85 11.89 -7.33 -6.03
N ASP A 86 12.07 -8.44 -6.77
CA ASP A 86 11.30 -8.63 -8.01
C ASP A 86 9.82 -8.75 -7.72
N SER A 87 9.46 -9.49 -6.67
CA SER A 87 8.06 -9.61 -6.23
C SER A 87 7.53 -8.27 -5.74
N ILE A 88 8.35 -7.51 -5.02
CA ILE A 88 7.97 -6.18 -4.56
C ILE A 88 7.68 -5.27 -5.77
N TRP A 89 8.53 -5.30 -6.79
CA TRP A 89 8.32 -4.48 -7.98
C TRP A 89 6.96 -4.79 -8.62
N GLU A 90 6.59 -6.08 -8.70
CA GLU A 90 5.29 -6.47 -9.24
C GLU A 90 4.13 -5.89 -8.42
N VAL A 91 4.26 -5.90 -7.09
CA VAL A 91 3.26 -5.27 -6.21
C VAL A 91 3.15 -3.78 -6.52
N LEU A 92 4.29 -3.11 -6.69
CA LEU A 92 4.31 -1.67 -6.95
C LEU A 92 3.66 -1.31 -8.28
N LYS A 93 3.76 -2.18 -9.28
CA LYS A 93 3.24 -1.90 -10.61
C LYS A 93 1.79 -2.32 -10.79
N ARG A 94 1.34 -3.33 -10.05
CA ARG A 94 0.00 -3.88 -10.22
C ARG A 94 -0.93 -3.57 -9.04
N ASP A 95 -0.49 -3.90 -7.84
CA ASP A 95 -1.38 -3.85 -6.68
C ASP A 95 -1.52 -2.44 -6.10
N VAL A 96 -0.44 -1.67 -6.09
CA VAL A 96 -0.48 -0.31 -5.53
C VAL A 96 -1.37 0.62 -6.36
N PRO A 97 -1.29 0.62 -7.70
CA PRO A 97 -2.24 1.44 -8.48
C PRO A 97 -3.69 1.02 -8.30
N ALA A 98 -3.96 -0.28 -8.18
CA ALA A 98 -5.33 -0.77 -7.94
C ALA A 98 -5.85 -0.28 -6.59
N LEU A 99 -5.03 -0.39 -5.55
CA LEU A 99 -5.41 0.10 -4.22
C LEU A 99 -5.63 1.62 -4.25
N LYS A 100 -4.81 2.35 -4.98
CA LYS A 100 -4.96 3.80 -5.11
C LYS A 100 -6.34 4.17 -5.64
N GLN A 101 -6.81 3.48 -6.68
CA GLN A 101 -8.13 3.74 -7.25
C GLN A 101 -9.23 3.48 -6.22
N THR A 102 -9.13 2.39 -5.49
CA THR A 102 -10.13 2.06 -4.46
C THR A 102 -10.12 3.09 -3.34
N VAL A 103 -8.94 3.50 -2.88
CA VAL A 103 -8.82 4.51 -1.82
C VAL A 103 -9.44 5.84 -2.26
N LEU A 104 -9.21 6.26 -3.51
CA LEU A 104 -9.81 7.48 -4.03
C LEU A 104 -11.33 7.37 -4.09
N SER A 105 -11.86 6.21 -4.49
CA SER A 105 -13.31 5.97 -4.49
C SER A 105 -13.88 6.04 -3.09
N MET A 106 -13.21 5.42 -2.13
CA MET A 106 -13.64 5.45 -0.74
C MET A 106 -13.66 6.88 -0.18
N LEU A 107 -12.63 7.66 -0.48
CA LEU A 107 -12.58 9.06 -0.03
C LEU A 107 -13.72 9.87 -0.61
N LYS A 108 -14.06 9.65 -1.88
CA LYS A 108 -15.20 10.31 -2.51
C LYS A 108 -16.52 9.95 -1.81
N GLU A 109 -16.70 8.67 -1.49
CA GLU A 109 -17.93 8.19 -0.83
C GLU A 109 -18.10 8.82 0.54
N ILE A 110 -17.01 8.90 1.31
CA ILE A 110 -17.05 9.41 2.68
C ILE A 110 -17.26 10.92 2.73
N THR A 111 -16.71 11.65 1.76
CA THR A 111 -16.74 13.11 1.78
C THR A 111 -17.92 13.75 1.04
N LYS A 112 -18.84 12.94 0.60
CA LYS A 112 -20.06 13.44 -0.03
C LYS A 112 -20.93 14.22 0.94
#